data_774fede081fafc3cb73b3651483b4f33
#
_entry.id   774fede081fafc3cb73b3651483b4f33
#
_cell.length_a   1.000
_cell.length_b   1.000
_cell.length_c   1.000
_cell.angle_alpha   90.00
_cell.angle_beta   90.00
_cell.angle_gamma   90.00
#
_symmetry.space_group_name_H-M   'P 1'
#
loop_
_entity.id
_entity.type
_entity.pdbx_description
1 polymer ?
#
loop_
_entity_poly.entity_id
_entity_poly.type
_entity_poly.pdbx_seq_one_letter_code
_entity_poly.pdbx_strand_id
1 'polypeptide(L)'
;LPEADTTIRVIGQQWAWTFQHPGLDTELDTADDIFTVDELHIEVDKNYHFKLESRDVVHSFSVPIFRIKQDAVPGRSITGWFNATVMGEYDIQCAEICGIGHGVMAARISIEDANQHAAWVAANSVSTTP
;
A
#
# COMPACT_ATOMS: atom_id res chain seq x y z
N LEU A 1 -13.02 13.00 -3.67
CA LEU A 1 -11.96 12.44 -2.82
C LEU A 1 -11.75 13.36 -1.62
N PRO A 2 -11.74 12.80 -0.39
CA PRO A 2 -11.32 13.59 0.75
C PRO A 2 -9.86 13.97 0.63
N GLU A 3 -9.46 15.01 1.35
CA GLU A 3 -8.06 15.41 1.41
C GLU A 3 -7.24 14.33 2.09
N ALA A 4 -6.05 14.04 1.56
CA ALA A 4 -5.20 12.99 2.09
C ALA A 4 -4.32 13.49 3.22
N ASP A 5 -4.25 12.73 4.31
CA ASP A 5 -3.22 12.88 5.34
C ASP A 5 -1.90 12.30 4.85
N THR A 6 -1.98 11.22 4.08
CA THR A 6 -0.81 10.50 3.56
C THR A 6 -1.14 9.88 2.22
N THR A 7 -0.16 9.84 1.33
CA THR A 7 -0.26 9.15 0.03
C THR A 7 0.73 8.00 -0.02
N ILE A 8 0.26 6.84 -0.48
CA ILE A 8 1.09 5.65 -0.71
C ILE A 8 1.00 5.24 -2.17
N ARG A 9 1.94 4.41 -2.62
CA ARG A 9 1.86 3.80 -3.95
C ARG A 9 1.73 2.29 -3.80
N VAL A 10 0.84 1.70 -4.61
CA VAL A 10 0.59 0.26 -4.63
C VAL A 10 0.92 -0.24 -6.03
N ILE A 11 1.86 -1.15 -6.13
CA ILE A 11 2.36 -1.64 -7.40
C ILE A 11 2.15 -3.15 -7.47
N GLY A 12 1.34 -3.59 -8.45
CA GLY A 12 1.13 -5.01 -8.73
C GLY A 12 2.11 -5.51 -9.77
N GLN A 13 2.65 -6.69 -9.55
CA GLN A 13 3.43 -7.41 -10.54
C GLN A 13 3.25 -8.90 -10.30
N GLN A 14 3.50 -9.74 -11.30
CA GLN A 14 3.46 -11.19 -11.10
C GLN A 14 4.69 -11.60 -10.27
N TRP A 15 4.56 -12.07 -9.06
CA TRP A 15 3.34 -12.35 -8.31
C TRP A 15 3.47 -11.77 -6.93
N ALA A 16 3.56 -10.47 -6.84
CA ALA A 16 3.73 -9.76 -5.58
C ALA A 16 3.10 -8.36 -5.63
N TRP A 17 2.78 -7.85 -4.46
CA TRP A 17 2.41 -6.45 -4.27
C TRP A 17 3.59 -5.72 -3.65
N THR A 18 4.01 -4.63 -4.28
CA THR A 18 5.00 -3.72 -3.70
C THR A 18 4.29 -2.48 -3.19
N PHE A 19 4.59 -2.10 -1.96
CA PHE A 19 4.02 -0.90 -1.35
C PHE A 19 5.13 0.10 -1.09
N GLN A 20 4.89 1.34 -1.50
CA GLN A 20 5.80 2.46 -1.27
C GLN A 20 5.15 3.40 -0.26
N HIS A 21 5.82 3.57 0.88
CA HIS A 21 5.36 4.39 1.99
C HIS A 21 6.24 5.62 2.12
N PRO A 22 5.68 6.79 2.49
CA PRO A 22 6.52 7.92 2.90
C PRO A 22 7.37 7.54 4.11
N GLY A 23 8.59 8.03 4.14
CA GLY A 23 9.48 7.90 5.29
C GLY A 23 9.26 9.02 6.32
N LEU A 24 10.34 9.37 7.03
CA LEU A 24 10.27 10.39 8.09
C LEU A 24 9.89 11.78 7.59
N ASP A 25 10.15 12.10 6.31
CA ASP A 25 9.78 13.39 5.74
C ASP A 25 8.29 13.51 5.40
N THR A 26 7.52 12.44 5.55
CA THR A 26 6.08 12.35 5.28
C THR A 26 5.67 12.57 3.82
N GLU A 27 6.63 12.66 2.92
CA GLU A 27 6.40 12.85 1.48
C GLU A 27 6.74 11.60 0.70
N LEU A 28 5.91 11.27 -0.29
CA LEU A 28 6.15 10.15 -1.20
C LEU A 28 7.10 10.59 -2.32
N ASP A 29 7.82 9.62 -2.88
CA ASP A 29 8.80 9.82 -3.96
C ASP A 29 10.01 10.64 -3.52
N THR A 30 10.44 10.41 -2.29
CA THR A 30 11.67 11.00 -1.74
C THR A 30 12.66 9.92 -1.35
N ALA A 31 13.89 10.31 -1.01
CA ALA A 31 14.99 9.37 -0.77
C ALA A 31 14.78 8.46 0.45
N ASP A 32 13.93 8.85 1.39
CA ASP A 32 13.69 8.08 2.61
C ASP A 32 12.48 7.16 2.55
N ASP A 33 11.87 6.99 1.38
CA ASP A 33 10.70 6.13 1.20
C ASP A 33 10.96 4.69 1.62
N ILE A 34 9.91 4.05 2.14
CA ILE A 34 9.96 2.67 2.61
C ILE A 34 9.25 1.77 1.60
N PHE A 35 9.98 0.81 1.04
CA PHE A 35 9.42 -0.18 0.12
C PHE A 35 9.24 -1.51 0.85
N THR A 36 8.05 -2.08 0.77
CA THR A 36 7.75 -3.40 1.31
C THR A 36 7.16 -4.30 0.22
N VAL A 37 7.31 -5.60 0.40
CA VAL A 37 6.71 -6.60 -0.50
C VAL A 37 5.67 -7.38 0.29
N ASP A 38 4.44 -7.40 -0.23
CA ASP A 38 3.30 -8.14 0.33
C ASP A 38 2.92 -7.73 1.77
N GLU A 39 3.34 -6.56 2.20
CA GLU A 39 3.09 -6.03 3.54
C GLU A 39 2.86 -4.53 3.48
N LEU A 40 1.64 -4.08 3.78
CA LEU A 40 1.30 -2.66 3.82
C LEU A 40 1.12 -2.23 5.28
N HIS A 41 1.77 -1.14 5.66
CA HIS A 41 1.65 -0.57 7.00
C HIS A 41 0.98 0.80 6.93
N ILE A 42 -0.09 0.98 7.68
CA ILE A 42 -0.84 2.25 7.74
C ILE A 42 -1.20 2.60 9.17
N GLU A 43 -1.51 3.87 9.37
CA GLU A 43 -1.96 4.41 10.64
C GLU A 43 -3.48 4.48 10.69
N VAL A 44 -4.07 4.08 11.81
CA VAL A 44 -5.51 4.17 12.05
C VAL A 44 -5.99 5.63 12.07
N ASP A 45 -7.21 5.87 11.62
CA ASP A 45 -7.88 7.19 11.64
C ASP A 45 -7.20 8.26 10.79
N LYS A 46 -6.49 7.86 9.72
CA LYS A 46 -5.92 8.77 8.73
C LYS A 46 -6.53 8.53 7.36
N ASN A 47 -6.71 9.60 6.61
CA ASN A 47 -7.13 9.52 5.21
C ASN A 47 -5.92 9.23 4.33
N TYR A 48 -5.95 8.09 3.66
CA TYR A 48 -4.90 7.69 2.73
C TYR A 48 -5.41 7.81 1.30
N HIS A 49 -4.63 8.47 0.46
CA HIS A 49 -4.74 8.26 -0.98
C HIS A 49 -3.75 7.16 -1.38
N PHE A 50 -4.15 6.29 -2.28
CA PHE A 50 -3.23 5.33 -2.86
C PHE A 50 -3.18 5.50 -4.37
N LYS A 51 -1.98 5.42 -4.92
CA LYS A 51 -1.74 5.42 -6.36
C LYS A 51 -1.50 3.98 -6.78
N LEU A 52 -2.40 3.44 -7.58
CA LEU A 52 -2.41 2.04 -7.97
C LEU A 52 -1.85 1.88 -9.38
N GLU A 53 -0.82 1.06 -9.50
CA GLU A 53 -0.09 0.83 -10.75
C GLU A 53 0.20 -0.64 -10.94
N SER A 54 0.42 -1.05 -12.19
CA SER A 54 0.89 -2.39 -12.53
C SER A 54 2.14 -2.31 -13.40
N ARG A 55 3.08 -3.24 -13.16
CA ARG A 55 4.31 -3.35 -13.96
C ARG A 55 4.18 -4.29 -15.14
N ASP A 56 3.16 -5.13 -15.20
CA ASP A 56 3.07 -6.18 -16.22
C ASP A 56 1.65 -6.37 -16.75
N VAL A 57 0.75 -6.99 -16.00
CA VAL A 57 -0.61 -7.32 -16.43
C VAL A 57 -1.62 -6.65 -15.51
N VAL A 58 -2.91 -6.77 -15.82
CA VAL A 58 -3.97 -6.27 -14.93
C VAL A 58 -4.01 -7.10 -13.66
N HIS A 59 -3.95 -6.43 -12.50
CA HIS A 59 -4.12 -7.03 -11.18
C HIS A 59 -5.28 -6.35 -10.47
N SER A 60 -6.09 -7.10 -9.77
CA SER A 60 -7.17 -6.53 -8.98
C SER A 60 -6.74 -6.36 -7.53
N PHE A 61 -6.59 -5.11 -7.10
CA PHE A 61 -6.25 -4.77 -5.73
C PHE A 61 -7.53 -4.81 -4.90
N SER A 62 -7.67 -5.85 -4.10
CA SER A 62 -8.84 -6.06 -3.26
C SER A 62 -8.46 -6.01 -1.79
N VAL A 63 -9.10 -5.11 -1.06
CA VAL A 63 -8.95 -5.00 0.40
C VAL A 63 -10.33 -5.16 1.02
N PRO A 64 -10.74 -6.40 1.34
CA PRO A 64 -12.10 -6.69 1.78
C PRO A 64 -12.55 -5.89 2.99
N ILE A 65 -11.64 -5.64 3.94
CA ILE A 65 -11.97 -4.85 5.15
C ILE A 65 -12.44 -3.43 4.82
N PHE A 66 -11.98 -2.86 3.71
CA PHE A 66 -12.39 -1.53 3.24
C PHE A 66 -13.44 -1.59 2.15
N ARG A 67 -13.83 -2.78 1.69
CA ARG A 67 -14.72 -3.01 0.54
C ARG A 67 -14.16 -2.35 -0.73
N ILE A 68 -12.84 -2.35 -0.87
CA ILE A 68 -12.16 -1.83 -2.06
C ILE A 68 -11.87 -2.97 -3.00
N LYS A 69 -12.18 -2.75 -4.28
CA LYS A 69 -11.74 -3.58 -5.39
C LYS A 69 -11.45 -2.65 -6.56
N GLN A 70 -10.19 -2.54 -6.94
CA GLN A 70 -9.74 -1.63 -7.99
C GLN A 70 -8.69 -2.30 -8.86
N ASP A 71 -8.82 -2.18 -10.17
CA ASP A 71 -7.86 -2.78 -11.09
C ASP A 71 -6.61 -1.92 -11.24
N ALA A 72 -5.45 -2.56 -11.10
CA ALA A 72 -4.16 -2.00 -11.44
C ALA A 72 -3.89 -2.31 -12.91
N VAL A 73 -3.84 -1.28 -13.74
CA VAL A 73 -3.75 -1.42 -15.19
C VAL A 73 -2.38 -0.92 -15.66
N PRO A 74 -1.64 -1.73 -16.47
CA PRO A 74 -0.34 -1.30 -16.97
C PRO A 74 -0.46 0.02 -17.73
N GLY A 75 0.48 0.92 -17.48
CA GLY A 75 0.53 2.23 -18.13
C GLY A 75 -0.40 3.28 -17.52
N ARG A 76 -1.11 2.95 -16.45
CA ARG A 76 -2.02 3.88 -15.76
C ARG A 76 -1.69 3.96 -14.28
N SER A 77 -1.86 5.16 -13.71
CA SER A 77 -1.86 5.37 -12.27
C SER A 77 -3.26 5.79 -11.86
N ILE A 78 -3.89 4.97 -11.03
CA ILE A 78 -5.27 5.19 -10.61
C ILE A 78 -5.26 5.56 -9.13
N THR A 79 -5.93 6.65 -8.77
CA THR A 79 -5.98 7.11 -7.38
C THR A 79 -7.27 6.66 -6.72
N GLY A 80 -7.13 6.01 -5.57
CA GLY A 80 -8.24 5.70 -4.67
C GLY A 80 -7.96 6.24 -3.27
N TRP A 81 -8.85 5.95 -2.33
CA TRP A 81 -8.68 6.41 -0.96
C TRP A 81 -9.32 5.43 0.02
N PHE A 82 -8.83 5.48 1.26
CA PHE A 82 -9.44 4.76 2.38
C PHE A 82 -9.11 5.45 3.70
N ASN A 83 -9.88 5.08 4.72
CA ASN A 83 -9.62 5.46 6.10
C ASN A 83 -9.94 4.25 6.98
N ALA A 84 -8.96 3.76 7.72
CA ALA A 84 -9.13 2.63 8.62
C ALA A 84 -9.53 3.11 10.01
N THR A 85 -10.58 2.54 10.56
CA THR A 85 -11.09 2.93 11.89
C THR A 85 -10.79 1.90 12.97
N VAL A 86 -10.34 0.71 12.58
CA VAL A 86 -10.06 -0.40 13.51
C VAL A 86 -8.66 -0.93 13.25
N MET A 87 -7.86 -1.03 14.31
CA MET A 87 -6.52 -1.61 14.24
C MET A 87 -6.57 -3.12 14.02
N GLY A 88 -5.48 -3.69 13.51
CA GLY A 88 -5.33 -5.11 13.30
C GLY A 88 -4.63 -5.44 12.00
N GLU A 89 -4.56 -6.73 11.69
CA GLU A 89 -4.00 -7.23 10.45
C GLU A 89 -5.09 -7.88 9.62
N TYR A 90 -5.12 -7.56 8.33
CA TYR A 90 -6.15 -8.03 7.40
C TYR A 90 -5.54 -8.43 6.08
N ASP A 91 -6.29 -9.16 5.27
CA ASP A 91 -5.83 -9.65 3.98
C ASP A 91 -5.99 -8.61 2.86
N ILE A 92 -5.02 -8.60 1.96
CA ILE A 92 -5.08 -7.94 0.66
C ILE A 92 -5.00 -9.06 -0.37
N GLN A 93 -5.85 -9.01 -1.40
CA GLN A 93 -5.97 -10.09 -2.37
C GLN A 93 -5.91 -9.56 -3.79
N CYS A 94 -5.46 -10.41 -4.72
CA CYS A 94 -5.67 -10.22 -6.14
C CYS A 94 -6.96 -10.98 -6.51
N ALA A 95 -8.00 -10.26 -6.88
CA ALA A 95 -9.31 -10.85 -7.14
C ALA A 95 -9.50 -11.30 -8.59
N GLU A 96 -8.56 -11.01 -9.49
CA GLU A 96 -8.56 -11.40 -10.88
C GLU A 96 -7.50 -12.47 -11.14
N ILE A 97 -7.63 -13.21 -12.26
CA ILE A 97 -6.57 -14.12 -12.68
C ILE A 97 -5.43 -13.30 -13.25
N CYS A 98 -4.29 -13.27 -12.56
CA CYS A 98 -3.11 -12.50 -12.95
C CYS A 98 -1.93 -13.39 -13.35
N GLY A 99 -2.22 -14.58 -13.88
CA GLY A 99 -1.23 -15.52 -14.36
C GLY A 99 -1.18 -16.79 -13.52
N ILE A 100 -0.17 -17.64 -13.78
CA ILE A 100 -0.04 -18.96 -13.12
C ILE A 100 0.07 -18.83 -11.60
N GLY A 101 0.67 -17.75 -11.12
CA GLY A 101 0.86 -17.50 -9.71
C GLY A 101 -0.32 -16.81 -9.01
N HIS A 102 -1.50 -16.75 -9.63
CA HIS A 102 -2.65 -16.01 -9.09
C HIS A 102 -2.93 -16.31 -7.62
N GLY A 103 -2.92 -17.56 -7.22
CA GLY A 103 -3.22 -17.96 -5.85
C GLY A 103 -2.17 -17.53 -4.81
N VAL A 104 -0.99 -17.06 -5.24
CA VAL A 104 0.08 -16.63 -4.33
C VAL A 104 0.21 -15.11 -4.23
N MET A 105 -0.62 -14.36 -4.96
CA MET A 105 -0.62 -12.88 -4.87
C MET A 105 -1.48 -12.39 -3.71
N ALA A 106 -1.15 -12.85 -2.51
CA ALA A 106 -1.78 -12.42 -1.28
C ALA A 106 -0.83 -11.54 -0.49
N ALA A 107 -1.35 -10.49 0.11
CA ALA A 107 -0.58 -9.58 0.95
C ALA A 107 -1.35 -9.32 2.24
N ARG A 108 -0.74 -8.62 3.18
CA ARG A 108 -1.37 -8.24 4.43
C ARG A 108 -1.28 -6.75 4.65
N ILE A 109 -2.29 -6.21 5.30
CA ILE A 109 -2.29 -4.82 5.76
C ILE A 109 -2.25 -4.82 7.28
N SER A 110 -1.29 -4.08 7.84
CA SER A 110 -1.17 -3.83 9.28
C SER A 110 -1.68 -2.43 9.56
N ILE A 111 -2.78 -2.34 10.31
CA ILE A 111 -3.37 -1.06 10.70
C ILE A 111 -2.94 -0.78 12.13
N GLU A 112 -2.10 0.22 12.30
CA GLU A 112 -1.33 0.50 13.52
C GLU A 112 -1.80 1.79 14.17
N ASP A 113 -1.65 1.89 15.50
CA ASP A 113 -1.86 3.17 16.16
C ASP A 113 -0.73 4.16 15.81
N ALA A 114 -0.90 5.42 16.20
CA ALA A 114 0.06 6.47 15.85
C ALA A 114 1.48 6.17 16.36
N ASN A 115 1.61 5.62 17.56
CA ASN A 115 2.92 5.30 18.15
C ASN A 115 3.58 4.12 17.46
N GLN A 116 2.82 3.06 17.20
CA GLN A 116 3.32 1.87 16.48
C GLN A 116 3.75 2.24 15.07
N HIS A 117 2.95 3.02 14.36
CA HIS A 117 3.26 3.41 13.00
C HIS A 117 4.49 4.33 12.95
N ALA A 118 4.59 5.30 13.85
CA ALA A 118 5.76 6.17 13.95
C ALA A 118 7.04 5.37 14.23
N ALA A 119 6.97 4.37 15.10
CA ALA A 119 8.10 3.50 15.40
C ALA A 119 8.51 2.66 14.19
N TRP A 120 7.52 2.14 13.44
CA TRP A 120 7.78 1.37 12.23
C TRP A 120 8.44 2.24 11.15
N VAL A 121 7.95 3.46 10.94
CA VAL A 121 8.53 4.40 9.98
C VAL A 121 9.98 4.75 10.37
N ALA A 122 10.22 5.04 11.64
CA ALA A 122 11.57 5.37 12.12
C ALA A 122 12.54 4.21 11.94
N ALA A 123 12.08 2.97 12.16
CA ALA A 123 12.92 1.78 12.05
C ALA A 123 13.23 1.39 10.61
N ASN A 124 12.37 1.76 9.65
CA ASN A 124 12.46 1.29 8.27
C ASN A 124 12.75 2.40 7.25
N SER A 125 12.67 3.66 7.65
CA SER A 125 12.96 4.79 6.77
C SER A 125 14.41 4.75 6.31
N VAL A 126 14.62 4.96 5.00
CA VAL A 126 15.97 4.98 4.44
C VAL A 126 16.68 6.24 4.93
N SER A 127 17.87 6.07 5.51
CA SER A 127 18.66 7.22 5.96
C SER A 127 19.22 7.97 4.76
N THR A 128 18.97 9.28 4.72
CA THR A 128 19.58 10.18 3.73
C THR A 128 20.83 10.86 4.28
N THR A 129 21.15 10.61 5.55
CA THR A 129 22.33 11.17 6.19
C THR A 129 23.53 10.28 5.88
N PRO A 130 24.62 10.85 5.36
CA PRO A 130 25.84 10.08 5.07
C PRO A 130 26.46 9.45 6.34
#